data_02a13d2588479d639979434388ac8e54
#
_entry.id   02a13d2588479d639979434388ac8e54
#
_cell.length_a   1.000
_cell.length_b   1.000
_cell.length_c   1.000
_cell.angle_alpha   90.00
_cell.angle_beta   90.00
_cell.angle_gamma   90.00
#
_symmetry.space_group_name_H-M   'P 1'
#
loop_
_entity.id
_entity.type
_entity.pdbx_description
1 polymer ?
#
loop_
_entity_poly.entity_id
_entity_poly.type
_entity_poly.pdbx_seq_one_letter_code
_entity_poly.pdbx_strand_id
1 'polypeptide(L)'
;MAKKLTPRSEDYSKWYNDIVVDADLAQHSDVKGCMVIKPYGYAIWERMKEVLDGMFKETGHSNAYFPLFIPKSYLSKEADHVEGFAKECAVITHYRLKNNPDGDGVVVDPDAKLEEELIVRPTSETIIWNTYRKWIQSYRDLPLLINQWANVVRWEMRTRLFLRTTEFLWQEGHTAHATQAEAEEETRKMLEVYLSLIHI
;
A
#
# COMPACT_ATOMS: atom_id res chain seq x y z
N MET A 1 -17.72 19.88 -26.85
CA MET A 1 -18.43 18.66 -27.31
C MET A 1 -18.24 17.60 -26.24
N ALA A 2 -19.34 16.98 -25.77
CA ALA A 2 -19.23 15.84 -24.84
C ALA A 2 -18.48 14.71 -25.56
N LYS A 3 -17.39 14.22 -24.97
CA LYS A 3 -16.72 13.02 -25.47
C LYS A 3 -17.70 11.86 -25.45
N LYS A 4 -17.82 11.14 -26.55
CA LYS A 4 -18.68 9.96 -26.63
C LYS A 4 -17.99 8.84 -25.87
N LEU A 5 -18.58 8.45 -24.72
CA LEU A 5 -18.11 7.31 -23.94
C LEU A 5 -18.14 6.03 -24.81
N THR A 6 -17.07 5.25 -24.77
CA THR A 6 -17.06 3.95 -25.43
C THR A 6 -18.14 3.04 -24.82
N PRO A 7 -18.99 2.36 -25.61
CA PRO A 7 -19.96 1.44 -25.07
C PRO A 7 -19.30 0.28 -24.32
N ARG A 8 -19.79 -0.06 -23.14
CA ARG A 8 -19.28 -1.16 -22.30
C ARG A 8 -19.28 -2.51 -23.03
N SER A 9 -20.27 -2.73 -23.88
CA SER A 9 -20.42 -3.96 -24.67
C SER A 9 -19.44 -4.04 -25.85
N GLU A 10 -18.89 -2.92 -26.29
CA GLU A 10 -17.94 -2.84 -27.42
C GLU A 10 -16.50 -3.09 -26.93
N ASP A 11 -16.07 -2.35 -25.92
CA ASP A 11 -14.75 -2.49 -25.30
C ASP A 11 -14.81 -2.11 -23.81
N TYR A 12 -14.86 -3.15 -22.95
CA TYR A 12 -14.95 -2.97 -21.50
C TYR A 12 -13.73 -2.24 -20.93
N SER A 13 -12.53 -2.56 -21.39
CA SER A 13 -11.29 -1.92 -20.91
C SER A 13 -11.24 -0.44 -21.26
N LYS A 14 -11.60 -0.12 -22.48
CA LYS A 14 -11.63 1.28 -22.93
C LYS A 14 -12.75 2.05 -22.22
N TRP A 15 -13.94 1.48 -22.13
CA TRP A 15 -15.05 2.06 -21.37
C TRP A 15 -14.64 2.40 -19.94
N TYR A 16 -13.96 1.49 -19.24
CA TYR A 16 -13.48 1.73 -17.88
C TYR A 16 -12.51 2.91 -17.79
N ASN A 17 -11.52 2.95 -18.68
CA ASN A 17 -10.56 4.05 -18.71
C ASN A 17 -11.22 5.39 -19.06
N ASP A 18 -12.15 5.38 -20.02
CA ASP A 18 -12.91 6.58 -20.40
C ASP A 18 -13.71 7.12 -19.20
N ILE A 19 -14.37 6.23 -18.42
CA ILE A 19 -15.11 6.64 -17.20
C ILE A 19 -14.17 7.28 -16.18
N VAL A 20 -13.04 6.64 -15.86
CA VAL A 20 -12.11 7.17 -14.86
C VAL A 20 -11.64 8.58 -15.22
N VAL A 21 -11.34 8.80 -16.50
CA VAL A 21 -10.85 10.11 -16.98
C VAL A 21 -11.98 11.12 -17.10
N ASP A 22 -13.11 10.74 -17.71
CA ASP A 22 -14.22 11.66 -17.98
C ASP A 22 -15.01 12.04 -16.72
N ALA A 23 -15.04 11.16 -15.72
CA ALA A 23 -15.58 11.46 -14.40
C ALA A 23 -14.59 12.18 -13.46
N ASP A 24 -13.43 12.54 -13.96
CA ASP A 24 -12.40 13.29 -13.24
C ASP A 24 -11.91 12.60 -11.95
N LEU A 25 -11.83 11.25 -11.97
CA LEU A 25 -11.44 10.45 -10.81
C LEU A 25 -9.93 10.36 -10.63
N ALA A 26 -9.20 10.19 -11.73
CA ALA A 26 -7.74 10.08 -11.72
C ALA A 26 -7.14 10.47 -13.06
N GLN A 27 -5.84 10.73 -13.06
CA GLN A 27 -5.01 10.93 -14.25
C GLN A 27 -3.64 10.29 -14.08
N HIS A 28 -2.96 10.02 -15.18
CA HIS A 28 -1.57 9.59 -15.15
C HIS A 28 -0.68 10.68 -14.57
N SER A 29 0.31 10.29 -13.78
CA SER A 29 1.38 11.17 -13.32
C SER A 29 2.57 11.13 -14.26
N ASP A 30 3.56 11.97 -14.01
CA ASP A 30 4.83 11.97 -14.75
C ASP A 30 5.68 10.72 -14.47
N VAL A 31 5.38 10.02 -13.37
CA VAL A 31 6.01 8.74 -13.03
C VAL A 31 5.19 7.60 -13.64
N LYS A 32 5.81 6.85 -14.55
CA LYS A 32 5.15 5.73 -15.22
C LYS A 32 4.57 4.72 -14.21
N GLY A 33 3.30 4.41 -14.39
CA GLY A 33 2.60 3.45 -13.54
C GLY A 33 1.99 4.06 -12.27
N CYS A 34 2.35 5.29 -11.90
CA CYS A 34 1.72 6.03 -10.83
C CYS A 34 0.58 6.92 -11.35
N MET A 35 -0.37 7.23 -10.49
CA MET A 35 -1.49 8.10 -10.83
C MET A 35 -1.62 9.25 -9.84
N VAL A 36 -2.23 10.33 -10.33
CA VAL A 36 -2.81 11.35 -9.47
C VAL A 36 -4.27 10.98 -9.24
N ILE A 37 -4.65 10.66 -8.01
CA ILE A 37 -6.05 10.51 -7.62
C ILE A 37 -6.61 11.91 -7.43
N LYS A 38 -7.58 12.29 -8.27
CA LYS A 38 -8.16 13.64 -8.24
C LYS A 38 -9.16 13.77 -7.08
N PRO A 39 -9.52 14.98 -6.68
CA PRO A 39 -10.38 15.18 -5.51
C PRO A 39 -11.67 14.35 -5.51
N TYR A 40 -12.29 14.18 -6.68
CA TYR A 40 -13.53 13.42 -6.81
C TYR A 40 -13.30 11.91 -6.59
N GLY A 41 -12.21 11.36 -7.14
CA GLY A 41 -11.80 9.98 -6.89
C GLY A 41 -11.30 9.77 -5.47
N TYR A 42 -10.57 10.74 -4.91
CA TYR A 42 -10.09 10.66 -3.53
C TYR A 42 -11.20 10.69 -2.49
N ALA A 43 -12.28 11.44 -2.76
CA ALA A 43 -13.47 11.45 -1.90
C ALA A 43 -14.11 10.06 -1.75
N ILE A 44 -14.05 9.19 -2.76
CA ILE A 44 -14.50 7.80 -2.66
C ILE A 44 -13.63 7.05 -1.64
N TRP A 45 -12.32 7.22 -1.73
CA TRP A 45 -11.36 6.63 -0.77
C TRP A 45 -11.63 7.11 0.65
N GLU A 46 -11.81 8.42 0.85
CA GLU A 46 -12.06 9.01 2.17
C GLU A 46 -13.32 8.42 2.81
N ARG A 47 -14.41 8.28 2.03
CA ARG A 47 -15.66 7.69 2.52
C ARG A 47 -15.51 6.21 2.90
N MET A 48 -14.86 5.41 2.06
CA MET A 48 -14.59 4.01 2.38
C MET A 48 -13.70 3.89 3.63
N LYS A 49 -12.66 4.72 3.71
CA LYS A 49 -11.76 4.75 4.86
C LYS A 49 -12.49 5.14 6.14
N GLU A 50 -13.31 6.19 6.12
CA GLU A 50 -14.07 6.66 7.28
C GLU A 50 -14.95 5.55 7.87
N VAL A 51 -15.69 4.85 7.02
CA VAL A 51 -16.60 3.78 7.44
C VAL A 51 -15.82 2.57 7.96
N LEU A 52 -14.84 2.07 7.21
CA LEU A 52 -14.03 0.92 7.63
C LEU A 52 -13.23 1.21 8.89
N ASP A 53 -12.65 2.40 9.04
CA ASP A 53 -11.89 2.78 10.23
C ASP A 53 -12.79 2.77 11.49
N GLY A 54 -14.03 3.23 11.34
CA GLY A 54 -15.05 3.13 12.39
C GLY A 54 -15.32 1.67 12.79
N MET A 55 -15.59 0.81 11.80
CA MET A 55 -15.86 -0.62 12.03
C MET A 55 -14.66 -1.34 12.68
N PHE A 56 -13.43 -1.04 12.26
CA PHE A 56 -12.24 -1.62 12.90
C PHE A 56 -12.10 -1.19 14.35
N LYS A 57 -12.35 0.09 14.66
CA LYS A 57 -12.33 0.59 16.03
C LYS A 57 -13.42 -0.05 16.91
N GLU A 58 -14.60 -0.27 16.37
CA GLU A 58 -15.70 -0.97 17.07
C GLU A 58 -15.33 -2.43 17.40
N THR A 59 -14.49 -3.07 16.59
CA THR A 59 -13.97 -4.41 16.87
C THR A 59 -12.71 -4.43 17.76
N GLY A 60 -12.29 -3.25 18.28
CA GLY A 60 -11.18 -3.14 19.22
C GLY A 60 -9.81 -2.87 18.56
N HIS A 61 -9.75 -2.68 17.25
CA HIS A 61 -8.50 -2.37 16.59
C HIS A 61 -8.03 -0.93 16.86
N SER A 62 -6.73 -0.76 16.91
CA SER A 62 -6.07 0.53 17.03
C SER A 62 -5.23 0.82 15.79
N ASN A 63 -5.24 2.07 15.35
CA ASN A 63 -4.41 2.50 14.23
C ASN A 63 -2.97 2.72 14.70
N ALA A 64 -2.01 2.22 13.92
CA ALA A 64 -0.61 2.52 14.06
C ALA A 64 -0.01 2.90 12.69
N TYR A 65 1.20 3.43 12.69
CA TYR A 65 1.94 3.73 11.47
C TYR A 65 3.35 3.14 11.56
N PHE A 66 3.70 2.34 10.56
CA PHE A 66 5.04 1.75 10.43
C PHE A 66 5.80 2.42 9.30
N PRO A 67 7.14 2.48 9.39
CA PRO A 67 7.97 3.17 8.42
C PRO A 67 7.76 2.70 6.98
N LEU A 68 7.87 3.65 6.04
CA LEU A 68 7.83 3.40 4.60
C LEU A 68 9.02 2.53 4.14
N PHE A 69 10.17 2.69 4.78
CA PHE A 69 11.41 2.05 4.38
C PHE A 69 11.68 0.78 5.20
N ILE A 70 12.01 -0.29 4.51
CA ILE A 70 12.35 -1.59 5.10
C ILE A 70 13.81 -1.88 4.79
N PRO A 71 14.66 -2.22 5.78
CA PRO A 71 16.02 -2.69 5.51
C PRO A 71 16.00 -3.92 4.60
N LYS A 72 16.85 -3.95 3.58
CA LYS A 72 16.90 -5.06 2.62
C LYS A 72 17.17 -6.41 3.30
N SER A 73 17.95 -6.39 4.40
CA SER A 73 18.23 -7.60 5.19
C SER A 73 16.99 -8.27 5.77
N TYR A 74 15.89 -7.53 5.99
CA TYR A 74 14.64 -8.11 6.48
C TYR A 74 13.99 -9.01 5.43
N LEU A 75 13.97 -8.58 4.17
CA LEU A 75 13.43 -9.38 3.07
C LEU A 75 14.29 -10.60 2.76
N SER A 76 15.61 -10.48 2.94
CA SER A 76 16.54 -11.60 2.69
C SER A 76 16.34 -12.76 3.67
N LYS A 77 15.86 -12.50 4.89
CA LYS A 77 15.55 -13.53 5.89
C LYS A 77 14.24 -14.29 5.61
N GLU A 78 13.38 -13.72 4.81
CA GLU A 78 12.06 -14.27 4.46
C GLU A 78 11.98 -14.64 2.96
N ALA A 79 13.13 -14.81 2.30
CA ALA A 79 13.21 -14.99 0.85
C ALA A 79 12.29 -16.11 0.31
N ASP A 80 12.07 -17.16 1.09
CA ASP A 80 11.17 -18.26 0.73
C ASP A 80 9.68 -17.86 0.72
N HIS A 81 9.30 -16.77 1.44
CA HIS A 81 7.95 -16.24 1.46
C HIS A 81 7.75 -15.05 0.51
N VAL A 82 8.84 -14.45 0.02
CA VAL A 82 8.82 -13.17 -0.72
C VAL A 82 8.99 -13.37 -2.23
N GLU A 83 9.07 -14.59 -2.74
CA GLU A 83 9.32 -14.87 -4.18
C GLU A 83 8.41 -14.08 -5.15
N GLY A 84 7.17 -13.79 -4.74
CA GLY A 84 6.22 -13.01 -5.55
C GLY A 84 6.47 -11.51 -5.55
N PHE A 85 6.99 -10.94 -4.46
CA PHE A 85 7.14 -9.49 -4.27
C PHE A 85 8.57 -8.99 -4.50
N ALA A 86 9.58 -9.84 -4.32
CA ALA A 86 10.99 -9.45 -4.39
C ALA A 86 11.41 -8.89 -5.75
N LYS A 87 10.69 -9.23 -6.81
CA LYS A 87 11.01 -8.80 -8.18
C LYS A 87 10.48 -7.42 -8.55
N GLU A 88 9.56 -6.87 -7.78
CA GLU A 88 8.84 -5.63 -8.09
C GLU A 88 9.00 -4.56 -6.99
N CYS A 89 10.15 -4.52 -6.33
CA CYS A 89 10.44 -3.55 -5.28
C CYS A 89 11.20 -2.34 -5.81
N ALA A 90 10.85 -1.15 -5.30
CA ALA A 90 11.68 0.03 -5.44
C ALA A 90 12.79 0.02 -4.38
N VAL A 91 14.03 0.13 -4.81
CA VAL A 91 15.22 0.07 -3.95
C VAL A 91 15.86 1.45 -3.84
N ILE A 92 16.13 1.89 -2.62
CA ILE A 92 16.83 3.14 -2.33
C ILE A 92 18.27 2.80 -1.98
N THR A 93 19.20 3.37 -2.75
CA THR A 93 20.64 3.11 -2.63
C THR A 93 21.43 4.29 -2.10
N HIS A 94 20.88 5.52 -2.23
CA HIS A 94 21.53 6.78 -1.84
C HIS A 94 20.54 7.69 -1.12
N TYR A 95 21.05 8.58 -0.26
CA TYR A 95 20.22 9.48 0.55
C TYR A 95 20.41 10.97 0.19
N ARG A 96 21.22 11.29 -0.81
CA ARG A 96 21.51 12.70 -1.16
C ARG A 96 21.72 12.89 -2.65
N LEU A 97 21.33 14.08 -3.12
CA LEU A 97 21.69 14.60 -4.44
C LEU A 97 22.76 15.68 -4.28
N LYS A 98 23.53 15.93 -5.32
CA LYS A 98 24.46 17.04 -5.43
C LYS A 98 24.30 17.76 -6.77
N ASN A 99 24.83 18.98 -6.87
CA ASN A 99 24.85 19.69 -8.15
C ASN A 99 25.63 18.86 -9.18
N ASN A 100 25.13 18.85 -10.40
CA ASN A 100 25.80 18.19 -11.51
C ASN A 100 27.12 18.93 -11.83
N PRO A 101 28.30 18.30 -11.70
CA PRO A 101 29.59 18.94 -11.99
C PRO A 101 29.79 19.23 -13.48
N ASP A 102 29.07 18.53 -14.37
CA ASP A 102 29.23 18.58 -15.81
C ASP A 102 28.17 19.44 -16.51
N GLY A 103 27.27 20.10 -15.75
CA GLY A 103 26.20 20.92 -16.32
C GLY A 103 25.12 21.31 -15.31
N ASP A 104 23.95 21.68 -15.84
CA ASP A 104 22.81 22.09 -15.02
C ASP A 104 22.13 20.89 -14.33
N GLY A 105 21.42 21.17 -13.22
CA GLY A 105 20.61 20.19 -12.48
C GLY A 105 21.34 19.47 -11.37
N VAL A 106 20.77 18.33 -10.95
CA VAL A 106 21.28 17.52 -9.84
C VAL A 106 21.52 16.07 -10.25
N VAL A 107 22.51 15.44 -9.65
CA VAL A 107 22.83 14.02 -9.81
C VAL A 107 22.86 13.33 -8.46
N VAL A 108 22.73 12.01 -8.45
CA VAL A 108 22.93 11.20 -7.25
C VAL A 108 24.38 11.41 -6.75
N ASP A 109 24.51 11.74 -5.49
CA ASP A 109 25.83 11.88 -4.87
C ASP A 109 26.42 10.48 -4.57
N PRO A 110 27.51 10.05 -5.25
CA PRO A 110 28.09 8.74 -5.04
C PRO A 110 28.65 8.54 -3.62
N ASP A 111 29.01 9.64 -2.93
CA ASP A 111 29.53 9.60 -1.55
C ASP A 111 28.42 9.44 -0.51
N ALA A 112 27.15 9.54 -0.95
CA ALA A 112 25.97 9.39 -0.10
C ALA A 112 25.29 8.01 -0.26
N LYS A 113 26.04 6.98 -0.61
CA LYS A 113 25.56 5.61 -0.67
C LYS A 113 25.16 5.13 0.73
N LEU A 114 24.01 4.48 0.83
CA LEU A 114 23.58 3.86 2.08
C LEU A 114 24.46 2.66 2.41
N GLU A 115 24.78 2.47 3.68
CA GLU A 115 25.50 1.28 4.16
C GLU A 115 24.67 0.02 3.92
N GLU A 116 23.35 0.10 4.12
CA GLU A 116 22.38 -0.92 3.78
C GLU A 116 21.31 -0.32 2.86
N GLU A 117 21.03 -0.96 1.75
CA GLU A 117 19.95 -0.58 0.84
C GLU A 117 18.59 -0.71 1.52
N LEU A 118 17.69 0.21 1.22
CA LEU A 118 16.34 0.23 1.73
C LEU A 118 15.34 -0.13 0.63
N ILE A 119 14.28 -0.80 1.01
CA ILE A 119 13.15 -1.11 0.13
C ILE A 119 12.00 -0.19 0.48
N VAL A 120 11.40 0.45 -0.52
CA VAL A 120 10.10 1.08 -0.34
C VAL A 120 9.06 -0.02 -0.16
N ARG A 121 8.36 -0.05 0.95
CA ARG A 121 7.49 -1.17 1.34
C ARG A 121 6.54 -1.61 0.22
N PRO A 122 6.63 -2.84 -0.27
CA PRO A 122 5.61 -3.45 -1.12
C PRO A 122 4.48 -4.06 -0.28
N THR A 123 4.76 -4.30 0.99
CA THR A 123 3.93 -4.84 2.05
C THR A 123 4.65 -4.63 3.37
N SER A 124 3.99 -4.71 4.52
CA SER A 124 4.57 -4.29 5.81
C SER A 124 4.81 -5.44 6.80
N GLU A 125 4.54 -6.70 6.45
CA GLU A 125 4.63 -7.84 7.37
C GLU A 125 5.99 -7.88 8.08
N THR A 126 7.08 -7.80 7.33
CA THR A 126 8.44 -7.95 7.89
C THR A 126 8.75 -6.92 8.97
N ILE A 127 8.41 -5.65 8.74
CA ILE A 127 8.67 -4.57 9.70
C ILE A 127 7.69 -4.61 10.88
N ILE A 128 6.43 -4.96 10.63
CA ILE A 128 5.39 -5.07 11.65
C ILE A 128 5.72 -6.22 12.61
N TRP A 129 6.00 -7.42 12.10
CA TRP A 129 6.32 -8.58 12.94
C TRP A 129 7.64 -8.41 13.70
N ASN A 130 8.62 -7.75 13.10
CA ASN A 130 9.85 -7.43 13.84
C ASN A 130 9.59 -6.43 14.97
N THR A 131 8.58 -5.57 14.83
CA THR A 131 8.14 -4.67 15.89
C THR A 131 7.34 -5.41 16.96
N TYR A 132 6.44 -6.30 16.57
CA TYR A 132 5.62 -7.10 17.48
C TYR A 132 6.46 -7.98 18.40
N ARG A 133 7.57 -8.55 17.91
CA ARG A 133 8.53 -9.29 18.75
C ARG A 133 9.06 -8.47 19.94
N LYS A 134 9.04 -7.15 19.84
CA LYS A 134 9.48 -6.24 20.90
C LYS A 134 8.30 -5.81 21.79
N TRP A 135 7.09 -5.74 21.24
CA TRP A 135 5.91 -5.30 21.97
C TRP A 135 5.31 -6.44 22.79
N ILE A 136 5.28 -7.65 22.26
CA ILE A 136 4.72 -8.81 22.92
C ILE A 136 5.79 -9.41 23.86
N GLN A 137 5.66 -9.14 25.14
CA GLN A 137 6.56 -9.65 26.20
C GLN A 137 5.90 -10.77 27.01
N SER A 138 4.58 -10.85 26.99
CA SER A 138 3.81 -11.87 27.68
C SER A 138 2.48 -12.15 26.98
N TYR A 139 1.80 -13.23 27.37
CA TYR A 139 0.44 -13.53 26.90
C TYR A 139 -0.59 -12.44 27.23
N ARG A 140 -0.30 -11.57 28.19
CA ARG A 140 -1.17 -10.46 28.59
C ARG A 140 -1.18 -9.31 27.58
N ASP A 141 -0.22 -9.29 26.68
CA ASP A 141 -0.13 -8.31 25.59
C ASP A 141 -0.97 -8.73 24.37
N LEU A 142 -1.65 -9.88 24.48
CA LEU A 142 -2.50 -10.44 23.44
C LEU A 142 -3.98 -10.37 23.82
N PRO A 143 -4.91 -10.25 22.86
CA PRO A 143 -4.63 -10.08 21.44
C PRO A 143 -4.07 -8.68 21.13
N LEU A 144 -3.17 -8.60 20.15
CA LEU A 144 -2.71 -7.34 19.58
C LEU A 144 -3.45 -7.11 18.25
N LEU A 145 -4.28 -6.08 18.18
CA LEU A 145 -5.16 -5.79 17.05
C LEU A 145 -4.78 -4.42 16.47
N ILE A 146 -3.95 -4.43 15.44
CA ILE A 146 -3.42 -3.20 14.85
C ILE A 146 -3.86 -3.08 13.39
N ASN A 147 -4.29 -1.89 13.03
CA ASN A 147 -4.60 -1.47 11.67
C ASN A 147 -3.63 -0.38 11.20
N GLN A 148 -3.28 -0.39 9.93
CA GLN A 148 -2.51 0.67 9.28
C GLN A 148 -3.20 1.11 7.99
N TRP A 149 -3.38 2.43 7.85
CA TRP A 149 -3.69 3.09 6.59
C TRP A 149 -2.40 3.62 6.00
N ALA A 150 -2.06 3.17 4.80
CA ALA A 150 -0.75 3.45 4.22
C ALA A 150 -0.77 3.43 2.69
N ASN A 151 0.32 3.87 2.09
CA ASN A 151 0.66 3.57 0.72
C ASN A 151 1.65 2.42 0.65
N VAL A 152 1.68 1.72 -0.46
CA VAL A 152 2.70 0.72 -0.82
C VAL A 152 3.14 0.93 -2.26
N VAL A 153 4.33 0.44 -2.58
CA VAL A 153 4.89 0.52 -3.92
C VAL A 153 5.24 -0.88 -4.42
N ARG A 154 4.55 -1.30 -5.48
CA ARG A 154 4.85 -2.52 -6.24
C ARG A 154 5.11 -2.13 -7.68
N TRP A 155 6.31 -2.38 -8.17
CA TRP A 155 6.73 -1.93 -9.52
C TRP A 155 6.01 -2.71 -10.61
N GLU A 156 4.70 -2.46 -10.70
CA GLU A 156 3.76 -3.18 -11.56
C GLU A 156 4.04 -2.95 -13.05
N MET A 157 4.20 -4.03 -13.80
CA MET A 157 4.47 -3.97 -15.23
C MET A 157 3.23 -3.70 -16.07
N ARG A 158 2.04 -4.05 -15.58
CA ARG A 158 0.75 -3.90 -16.28
C ARG A 158 -0.21 -3.06 -15.44
N THR A 159 0.01 -1.76 -15.46
CA THR A 159 -0.82 -0.82 -14.72
C THR A 159 -2.16 -0.57 -15.40
N ARG A 160 -3.17 -0.27 -14.59
CA ARG A 160 -4.48 0.22 -15.03
C ARG A 160 -4.89 1.37 -14.12
N LEU A 161 -5.17 2.51 -14.74
CA LEU A 161 -5.53 3.74 -14.02
C LEU A 161 -6.67 3.49 -13.03
N PHE A 162 -6.53 4.02 -11.81
CA PHE A 162 -7.44 3.91 -10.67
C PHE A 162 -7.58 2.51 -10.05
N LEU A 163 -7.31 1.43 -10.78
CA LEU A 163 -7.52 0.06 -10.30
C LEU A 163 -6.24 -0.65 -9.91
N ARG A 164 -5.15 -0.46 -10.67
CA ARG A 164 -3.89 -1.17 -10.47
C ARG A 164 -2.72 -0.28 -10.89
N THR A 165 -2.06 0.29 -9.92
CA THR A 165 -0.97 1.26 -10.11
C THR A 165 0.27 0.83 -9.34
N THR A 166 1.41 1.40 -9.70
CA THR A 166 2.70 1.12 -9.03
C THR A 166 2.68 1.56 -7.58
N GLU A 167 2.16 2.76 -7.29
CA GLU A 167 1.87 3.22 -5.96
C GLU A 167 0.36 3.22 -5.76
N PHE A 168 -0.11 2.73 -4.61
CA PHE A 168 -1.53 2.75 -4.25
C PHE A 168 -1.72 2.87 -2.75
N LEU A 169 -2.88 3.38 -2.38
CA LEU A 169 -3.34 3.43 -1.00
C LEU A 169 -4.01 2.12 -0.65
N TRP A 170 -3.79 1.66 0.56
CA TRP A 170 -4.47 0.48 1.07
C TRP A 170 -4.72 0.54 2.57
N GLN A 171 -5.39 -0.45 3.07
CA GLN A 171 -5.52 -0.79 4.47
C GLN A 171 -4.89 -2.16 4.69
N GLU A 172 -4.18 -2.32 5.79
CA GLU A 172 -3.66 -3.60 6.25
C GLU A 172 -3.88 -3.73 7.76
N GLY A 173 -4.52 -4.85 8.15
CA GLY A 173 -4.67 -5.23 9.55
C GLY A 173 -3.69 -6.35 9.87
N HIS A 174 -2.96 -6.19 10.97
CA HIS A 174 -2.03 -7.20 11.47
C HIS A 174 -2.37 -7.49 12.91
N THR A 175 -2.75 -8.73 13.18
CA THR A 175 -3.19 -9.15 14.51
C THR A 175 -2.35 -10.31 15.04
N ALA A 176 -2.16 -10.36 16.35
CA ALA A 176 -1.51 -11.47 17.03
C ALA A 176 -2.40 -11.99 18.14
N HIS A 177 -2.54 -13.30 18.23
CA HIS A 177 -3.44 -13.99 19.15
C HIS A 177 -2.70 -15.05 19.97
N ALA A 178 -3.25 -15.44 21.11
CA ALA A 178 -2.68 -16.48 21.95
C ALA A 178 -2.94 -17.89 21.37
N THR A 179 -4.05 -18.07 20.65
CA THR A 179 -4.48 -19.35 20.11
C THR A 179 -4.89 -19.25 18.64
N GLN A 180 -4.84 -20.37 17.94
CA GLN A 180 -5.34 -20.47 16.56
C GLN A 180 -6.84 -20.15 16.48
N ALA A 181 -7.63 -20.62 17.44
CA ALA A 181 -9.07 -20.39 17.46
C ALA A 181 -9.41 -18.89 17.50
N GLU A 182 -8.72 -18.12 18.33
CA GLU A 182 -8.88 -16.65 18.38
C GLU A 182 -8.51 -16.00 17.06
N ALA A 183 -7.42 -16.44 16.41
CA ALA A 183 -7.00 -15.90 15.12
C ALA A 183 -8.02 -16.22 14.00
N GLU A 184 -8.60 -17.42 14.01
CA GLU A 184 -9.65 -17.80 13.04
C GLU A 184 -10.94 -17.02 13.27
N GLU A 185 -11.35 -16.80 14.52
CA GLU A 185 -12.51 -15.97 14.86
C GLU A 185 -12.32 -14.54 14.35
N GLU A 186 -11.15 -13.94 14.60
CA GLU A 186 -10.83 -12.60 14.12
C GLU A 186 -10.82 -12.51 12.60
N THR A 187 -10.26 -13.50 11.92
CA THR A 187 -10.27 -13.56 10.45
C THR A 187 -11.69 -13.56 9.89
N ARG A 188 -12.61 -14.33 10.48
CA ARG A 188 -14.01 -14.37 10.07
C ARG A 188 -14.73 -13.04 10.33
N LYS A 189 -14.50 -12.44 11.49
CA LYS A 189 -15.03 -11.13 11.86
C LYS A 189 -14.60 -10.06 10.85
N MET A 190 -13.33 -10.03 10.46
CA MET A 190 -12.83 -9.09 9.47
C MET A 190 -13.43 -9.33 8.09
N LEU A 191 -13.65 -10.58 7.70
CA LEU A 191 -14.37 -10.89 6.47
C LEU A 191 -15.78 -10.29 6.47
N GLU A 192 -16.52 -10.40 7.57
CA GLU A 192 -17.86 -9.82 7.71
C GLU A 192 -17.83 -8.28 7.63
N VAL A 193 -16.83 -7.64 8.25
CA VAL A 193 -16.62 -6.19 8.14
C VAL A 193 -16.46 -5.76 6.68
N TYR A 194 -15.60 -6.44 5.92
CA TYR A 194 -15.42 -6.12 4.50
C TYR A 194 -16.67 -6.41 3.66
N LEU A 195 -17.38 -7.49 3.94
CA LEU A 195 -18.63 -7.80 3.25
C LEU A 195 -19.70 -6.75 3.53
N SER A 196 -19.78 -6.23 4.74
CA SER A 196 -20.76 -5.20 5.09
C SER A 196 -20.49 -3.87 4.37
N LEU A 197 -19.23 -3.50 4.13
CA LEU A 197 -18.87 -2.29 3.39
C LEU A 197 -19.43 -2.30 1.96
N ILE A 198 -19.50 -3.47 1.31
CA ILE A 198 -20.02 -3.59 -0.07
C ILE A 198 -21.51 -3.26 -0.14
N HIS A 199 -22.23 -3.32 0.96
CA HIS A 199 -23.67 -3.10 1.07
C HIS A 199 -24.05 -1.69 1.57
N ILE A 200 -23.10 -0.78 1.71
CA ILE A 200 -23.34 0.60 2.14
C ILE A 200 -23.76 1.50 0.98
#